data_459a7501bf9c2ff99f3b8225020ac04c
#
_entry.id   459a7501bf9c2ff99f3b8225020ac04c
#
_cell.length_a   1.000
_cell.length_b   1.000
_cell.length_c   1.000
_cell.angle_alpha   90.00
_cell.angle_beta   90.00
_cell.angle_gamma   90.00
#
_symmetry.space_group_name_H-M   'P 1'
#
loop_
_entity.id
_entity.type
_entity.pdbx_description
1 polymer ?
#
loop_
_entity_poly.entity_id
_entity_poly.type
_entity_poly.pdbx_seq_one_letter_code
_entity_poly.pdbx_strand_id
1 'polypeptide(L)'
;MMRCHAHSRTPIYSAIASAAIIAAGVATTAAAQDVAAGERIWKTKAGCSQCHGWAGDGFPSGFHAEGNAPSLRETQLTRDQVRETIQCGRPGTPMPHFDRFAYTDKRCYDMTAADLGDLEPIRAPRTLQSYEIDAVADYVATKIKGAGPVTRAQCIEFFGEEGAECEKYPERSEATQK
;
A
#
# COMPACT_ATOMS: atom_id res chain seq x y z
N MET A 1 25.81 -82.00 18.33
CA MET A 1 25.28 -81.27 17.15
C MET A 1 24.52 -80.04 17.62
N MET A 2 25.20 -78.90 17.67
CA MET A 2 24.62 -77.64 18.09
C MET A 2 24.49 -76.71 16.82
N ARG A 3 23.26 -76.31 16.48
CA ARG A 3 23.00 -75.39 15.39
C ARG A 3 22.98 -73.95 15.93
N CYS A 4 23.89 -73.11 15.45
CA CYS A 4 23.88 -71.70 15.70
C CYS A 4 22.85 -71.05 14.81
N HIS A 5 21.89 -70.26 15.38
CA HIS A 5 20.98 -69.40 14.67
C HIS A 5 21.58 -68.00 14.57
N ALA A 6 21.84 -67.58 13.34
CA ALA A 6 22.25 -66.20 13.03
C ALA A 6 21.06 -65.27 13.08
N HIS A 7 21.12 -64.25 13.93
CA HIS A 7 20.14 -63.14 13.92
C HIS A 7 20.59 -62.09 12.95
N SER A 8 19.83 -61.94 11.90
CA SER A 8 19.93 -60.84 10.95
C SER A 8 19.40 -59.56 11.59
N ARG A 9 20.26 -58.57 11.79
CA ARG A 9 19.88 -57.19 12.17
C ARG A 9 19.72 -56.37 10.90
N THR A 10 18.50 -56.02 10.56
CA THR A 10 18.18 -55.01 9.56
C THR A 10 18.41 -53.61 10.12
N PRO A 11 19.12 -52.73 9.44
CA PRO A 11 19.23 -51.33 9.85
C PRO A 11 17.97 -50.56 9.41
N ILE A 12 17.36 -49.89 10.39
CA ILE A 12 16.27 -48.95 10.16
C ILE A 12 16.91 -47.59 9.77
N TYR A 13 17.00 -47.32 8.49
CA TYR A 13 17.23 -45.97 7.98
C TYR A 13 15.99 -45.55 7.19
N SER A 14 15.16 -44.73 7.78
CA SER A 14 14.27 -43.82 6.99
C SER A 14 13.53 -42.89 7.92
N ALA A 15 13.63 -41.62 7.59
CA ALA A 15 12.71 -40.54 7.84
C ALA A 15 13.29 -39.35 8.61
N ILE A 16 14.18 -38.60 7.96
CA ILE A 16 14.29 -37.17 8.26
C ILE A 16 14.60 -36.46 6.93
N ALA A 17 13.61 -36.14 6.15
CA ALA A 17 13.69 -35.16 5.08
C ALA A 17 12.29 -34.75 4.61
N SER A 18 11.58 -33.90 5.32
CA SER A 18 10.42 -33.17 4.76
C SER A 18 9.87 -32.13 5.75
N ALA A 19 10.65 -31.15 6.16
CA ALA A 19 10.13 -30.07 7.00
C ALA A 19 10.60 -28.65 6.64
N ALA A 20 11.29 -28.45 5.49
CA ALA A 20 11.95 -27.17 5.21
C ALA A 20 11.26 -26.30 4.13
N ILE A 21 10.14 -26.71 3.52
CA ILE A 21 9.59 -26.01 2.34
C ILE A 21 8.37 -25.11 2.67
N ILE A 22 7.81 -25.17 3.87
CA ILE A 22 6.53 -24.49 4.18
C ILE A 22 6.70 -23.02 4.64
N ALA A 23 7.88 -22.59 5.08
CA ALA A 23 8.06 -21.28 5.68
C ALA A 23 8.19 -20.11 4.68
N ALA A 24 8.58 -20.34 3.44
CA ALA A 24 8.80 -19.27 2.45
C ALA A 24 7.50 -18.79 1.76
N GLY A 25 6.44 -19.59 1.73
CA GLY A 25 5.19 -19.27 1.05
C GLY A 25 4.25 -18.35 1.84
N VAL A 26 4.39 -18.30 3.17
CA VAL A 26 3.43 -17.56 4.03
C VAL A 26 3.73 -16.05 4.06
N ALA A 27 5.00 -15.65 3.98
CA ALA A 27 5.37 -14.24 4.03
C ALA A 27 4.93 -13.45 2.76
N THR A 28 4.98 -14.11 1.60
CA THR A 28 4.55 -13.48 0.34
C THR A 28 3.03 -13.28 0.26
N THR A 29 2.25 -14.15 0.88
CA THR A 29 0.78 -14.02 0.90
C THR A 29 0.31 -12.91 1.83
N ALA A 30 0.94 -12.71 3.00
CA ALA A 30 0.59 -11.64 3.93
C ALA A 30 0.85 -10.26 3.32
N ALA A 31 2.04 -10.00 2.79
CA ALA A 31 2.37 -8.73 2.13
C ALA A 31 1.45 -8.41 0.93
N ALA A 32 1.07 -9.42 0.13
CA ALA A 32 0.13 -9.23 -0.98
C ALA A 32 -1.29 -8.90 -0.49
N GLN A 33 -1.72 -9.46 0.64
CA GLN A 33 -3.01 -9.15 1.26
C GLN A 33 -3.05 -7.72 1.82
N ASP A 34 -1.96 -7.23 2.41
CA ASP A 34 -1.85 -5.86 2.93
C ASP A 34 -1.93 -4.83 1.79
N VAL A 35 -1.22 -5.06 0.67
CA VAL A 35 -1.29 -4.18 -0.51
C VAL A 35 -2.71 -4.15 -1.11
N ALA A 36 -3.38 -5.30 -1.22
CA ALA A 36 -4.75 -5.36 -1.71
C ALA A 36 -5.75 -4.69 -0.75
N ALA A 37 -5.51 -4.79 0.57
CA ALA A 37 -6.29 -4.06 1.57
C ALA A 37 -6.07 -2.54 1.42
N GLY A 38 -4.84 -2.10 1.23
CA GLY A 38 -4.48 -0.71 0.97
C GLY A 38 -5.19 -0.14 -0.25
N GLU A 39 -5.23 -0.89 -1.35
CA GLU A 39 -5.96 -0.49 -2.56
C GLU A 39 -7.46 -0.31 -2.31
N ARG A 40 -8.10 -1.23 -1.61
CA ARG A 40 -9.52 -1.10 -1.25
C ARG A 40 -9.78 0.14 -0.39
N ILE A 41 -8.92 0.42 0.59
CA ILE A 41 -9.04 1.60 1.45
C ILE A 41 -8.83 2.88 0.63
N TRP A 42 -7.84 2.90 -0.26
CA TRP A 42 -7.58 3.98 -1.21
C TRP A 42 -8.82 4.32 -2.04
N LYS A 43 -9.47 3.31 -2.61
CA LYS A 43 -10.66 3.46 -3.47
C LYS A 43 -11.90 3.91 -2.71
N THR A 44 -12.12 3.38 -1.51
CA THR A 44 -13.45 3.42 -0.87
C THR A 44 -13.49 4.16 0.46
N LYS A 45 -12.76 3.67 1.48
CA LYS A 45 -12.89 4.15 2.85
C LYS A 45 -12.25 5.53 3.03
N ALA A 46 -11.02 5.69 2.55
CA ALA A 46 -10.26 6.93 2.69
C ALA A 46 -10.52 7.93 1.56
N GLY A 47 -10.94 7.44 0.38
CA GLY A 47 -11.25 8.29 -0.77
C GLY A 47 -10.04 9.02 -1.34
N CYS A 48 -8.83 8.48 -1.19
CA CYS A 48 -7.58 9.11 -1.62
C CYS A 48 -7.59 9.48 -3.12
N SER A 49 -8.21 8.61 -3.93
CA SER A 49 -8.36 8.81 -5.37
C SER A 49 -9.14 10.07 -5.75
N GLN A 50 -9.94 10.63 -4.84
CA GLN A 50 -10.71 11.85 -5.09
C GLN A 50 -9.80 13.07 -5.28
N CYS A 51 -8.68 13.12 -4.57
CA CYS A 51 -7.71 14.21 -4.68
C CYS A 51 -6.46 13.80 -5.47
N HIS A 52 -5.97 12.57 -5.26
CA HIS A 52 -4.72 12.09 -5.86
C HIS A 52 -4.89 11.42 -7.23
N GLY A 53 -6.12 11.29 -7.73
CA GLY A 53 -6.42 10.49 -8.91
C GLY A 53 -6.44 8.98 -8.63
N TRP A 54 -7.11 8.22 -9.47
CA TRP A 54 -7.18 6.77 -9.31
C TRP A 54 -5.81 6.10 -9.39
N ALA A 55 -4.94 6.63 -10.26
CA ALA A 55 -3.57 6.14 -10.48
C ALA A 55 -2.53 6.79 -9.56
N GLY A 56 -2.94 7.72 -8.69
CA GLY A 56 -2.02 8.49 -7.86
C GLY A 56 -1.18 9.50 -8.65
N ASP A 57 -1.64 9.91 -9.83
CA ASP A 57 -0.96 10.83 -10.75
C ASP A 57 -1.29 12.30 -10.51
N GLY A 58 -2.15 12.58 -9.53
CA GLY A 58 -2.61 13.94 -9.21
C GLY A 58 -3.75 14.43 -10.10
N PHE A 59 -4.29 13.57 -10.98
CA PHE A 59 -5.42 13.90 -11.85
C PHE A 59 -6.70 13.21 -11.38
N PRO A 60 -7.45 13.80 -10.44
CA PRO A 60 -8.71 13.24 -9.99
C PRO A 60 -9.73 13.19 -11.15
N SER A 61 -10.53 12.11 -11.17
CA SER A 61 -11.68 12.04 -12.07
C SER A 61 -12.83 12.84 -11.46
N GLY A 62 -12.90 14.14 -11.75
CA GLY A 62 -13.97 15.01 -11.27
C GLY A 62 -13.47 16.39 -10.86
N PHE A 63 -14.41 17.29 -10.65
CA PHE A 63 -14.12 18.63 -10.15
C PHE A 63 -14.02 18.57 -8.62
N HIS A 64 -12.82 18.83 -8.09
CA HIS A 64 -12.62 19.08 -6.67
C HIS A 64 -12.31 20.56 -6.48
N ALA A 65 -13.10 21.23 -5.63
CA ALA A 65 -12.98 22.65 -5.36
C ALA A 65 -11.63 23.05 -4.74
N GLU A 66 -10.92 22.08 -4.16
CA GLU A 66 -9.67 22.28 -3.42
C GLU A 66 -8.41 22.10 -4.26
N GLY A 67 -8.57 21.79 -5.56
CA GLY A 67 -7.46 21.60 -6.49
C GLY A 67 -6.87 20.19 -6.46
N ASN A 68 -5.91 19.97 -7.36
CA ASN A 68 -5.27 18.66 -7.52
C ASN A 68 -4.15 18.46 -6.50
N ALA A 69 -4.07 17.26 -5.94
CA ALA A 69 -2.92 16.86 -5.13
C ALA A 69 -1.71 16.59 -6.04
N PRO A 70 -0.46 16.70 -5.50
CA PRO A 70 0.72 16.31 -6.25
C PRO A 70 0.69 14.85 -6.69
N SER A 71 1.38 14.54 -7.81
CA SER A 71 1.61 13.17 -8.25
C SER A 71 2.37 12.37 -7.19
N LEU A 72 1.79 11.25 -6.76
CA LEU A 72 2.44 10.29 -5.87
C LEU A 72 3.34 9.33 -6.65
N ARG A 73 3.19 9.25 -7.96
CA ARG A 73 4.03 8.41 -8.83
C ARG A 73 5.47 8.92 -8.88
N GLU A 74 5.65 10.23 -8.71
CA GLU A 74 6.95 10.91 -8.72
C GLU A 74 7.47 11.22 -7.30
N THR A 75 6.72 10.84 -6.26
CA THR A 75 7.10 11.15 -4.88
C THR A 75 8.44 10.55 -4.50
N GLN A 76 9.26 11.33 -3.79
CA GLN A 76 10.53 10.84 -3.22
C GLN A 76 10.38 10.36 -1.77
N LEU A 77 9.19 10.49 -1.19
CA LEU A 77 8.93 10.06 0.18
C LEU A 77 9.21 8.56 0.34
N THR A 78 9.80 8.19 1.46
CA THR A 78 9.91 6.78 1.86
C THR A 78 8.53 6.24 2.25
N ARG A 79 8.40 4.93 2.34
CA ARG A 79 7.16 4.28 2.83
C ARG A 79 6.70 4.84 4.17
N ASP A 80 7.64 5.05 5.11
CA ASP A 80 7.32 5.55 6.44
C ASP A 80 6.93 7.02 6.43
N GLN A 81 7.52 7.84 5.57
CA GLN A 81 7.09 9.23 5.36
C GLN A 81 5.70 9.31 4.71
N VAL A 82 5.38 8.40 3.79
CA VAL A 82 4.03 8.27 3.25
C VAL A 82 3.05 7.90 4.37
N ARG A 83 3.41 6.92 5.19
CA ARG A 83 2.62 6.51 6.35
C ARG A 83 2.35 7.67 7.30
N GLU A 84 3.39 8.42 7.68
CA GLU A 84 3.26 9.60 8.55
C GLU A 84 2.37 10.66 7.90
N THR A 85 2.52 10.92 6.60
CA THR A 85 1.67 11.88 5.86
C THR A 85 0.20 11.44 5.86
N ILE A 86 -0.10 10.16 5.70
CA ILE A 86 -1.48 9.66 5.80
C ILE A 86 -2.00 9.82 7.23
N GLN A 87 -1.21 9.43 8.21
CA GLN A 87 -1.57 9.53 9.62
C GLN A 87 -1.90 10.96 10.02
N CYS A 88 -1.03 11.89 9.66
CA CYS A 88 -0.96 13.25 10.19
C CYS A 88 -1.52 14.33 9.26
N GLY A 89 -1.82 13.99 8.00
CA GLY A 89 -2.14 15.02 7.01
C GLY A 89 -0.92 15.88 6.69
N ARG A 90 -1.15 17.01 6.05
CA ARG A 90 -0.08 17.99 5.74
C ARG A 90 -0.48 19.37 6.24
N PRO A 91 0.18 19.90 7.28
CA PRO A 91 -0.11 21.23 7.82
C PRO A 91 -0.14 22.32 6.75
N GLY A 92 -1.16 23.18 6.83
CA GLY A 92 -1.35 24.28 5.88
C GLY A 92 -1.83 23.86 4.49
N THR A 93 -2.31 22.61 4.32
CA THR A 93 -2.86 22.12 3.04
C THR A 93 -4.20 21.41 3.25
N PRO A 94 -5.00 21.19 2.16
CA PRO A 94 -6.23 20.41 2.24
C PRO A 94 -6.05 18.91 2.56
N MET A 95 -4.82 18.36 2.58
CA MET A 95 -4.58 16.96 2.92
C MET A 95 -4.95 16.69 4.38
N PRO A 96 -6.04 15.93 4.65
CA PRO A 96 -6.53 15.68 6.01
C PRO A 96 -5.66 14.68 6.75
N HIS A 97 -5.74 14.68 8.09
CA HIS A 97 -5.19 13.60 8.91
C HIS A 97 -6.19 12.45 9.06
N PHE A 98 -5.72 11.21 8.97
CA PHE A 98 -6.55 10.01 9.09
C PHE A 98 -6.48 9.34 10.47
N ASP A 99 -5.47 9.67 11.30
CA ASP A 99 -5.46 9.24 12.69
C ASP A 99 -6.39 10.15 13.50
N ARG A 100 -7.36 9.55 14.18
CA ARG A 100 -8.31 10.30 15.04
C ARG A 100 -7.65 11.04 16.20
N PHE A 101 -6.42 10.65 16.55
CA PHE A 101 -5.63 11.22 17.64
C PHE A 101 -4.47 12.09 17.14
N ALA A 102 -4.39 12.37 15.84
CA ALA A 102 -3.40 13.31 15.32
C ALA A 102 -3.45 14.62 16.11
N TYR A 103 -2.29 15.15 16.42
CA TYR A 103 -2.12 16.43 17.13
C TYR A 103 -2.72 16.53 18.55
N THR A 104 -3.28 15.43 19.10
CA THR A 104 -3.64 15.39 20.53
C THR A 104 -2.41 15.24 21.44
N ASP A 105 -1.33 14.77 20.86
CA ASP A 105 0.01 14.67 21.42
C ASP A 105 1.04 14.91 20.30
N LYS A 106 2.32 14.68 20.56
CA LYS A 106 3.40 14.94 19.61
C LYS A 106 3.66 13.82 18.59
N ARG A 107 2.69 12.91 18.35
CA ARG A 107 2.84 11.80 17.40
C ARG A 107 2.92 12.20 15.94
N CYS A 108 2.55 13.45 15.62
CA CYS A 108 2.54 14.00 14.27
C CYS A 108 3.57 15.12 14.17
N TYR A 109 4.66 14.86 13.47
CA TYR A 109 5.73 15.81 13.21
C TYR A 109 6.30 16.47 14.50
N ASP A 110 6.20 15.79 15.64
CA ASP A 110 6.56 16.29 16.97
C ASP A 110 5.79 17.58 17.37
N MET A 111 4.58 17.77 16.83
CA MET A 111 3.72 18.94 17.03
C MET A 111 2.38 18.55 17.66
N THR A 112 1.78 19.52 18.34
CA THR A 112 0.41 19.47 18.83
C THR A 112 -0.48 20.45 18.07
N ALA A 113 -1.82 20.37 18.24
CA ALA A 113 -2.75 21.34 17.68
C ALA A 113 -2.42 22.79 18.08
N ALA A 114 -1.95 22.99 19.31
CA ALA A 114 -1.57 24.31 19.79
C ALA A 114 -0.33 24.88 19.07
N ASP A 115 0.59 24.01 18.63
CA ASP A 115 1.77 24.42 17.87
C ASP A 115 1.43 24.82 16.43
N LEU A 116 0.38 24.26 15.85
CA LEU A 116 -0.03 24.48 14.47
C LEU A 116 -1.05 25.62 14.29
N GLY A 117 -1.93 25.84 15.27
CA GLY A 117 -3.00 26.82 15.13
C GLY A 117 -3.82 26.60 13.87
N ASP A 118 -3.97 27.62 13.05
CA ASP A 118 -4.76 27.59 11.79
C ASP A 118 -4.14 26.69 10.70
N LEU A 119 -2.93 26.19 10.88
CA LEU A 119 -2.28 25.27 9.94
C LEU A 119 -2.60 23.81 10.24
N GLU A 120 -3.34 23.51 11.32
CA GLU A 120 -3.70 22.14 11.66
C GLU A 120 -4.52 21.52 10.51
N PRO A 121 -4.11 20.34 9.99
CA PRO A 121 -4.90 19.64 9.00
C PRO A 121 -6.29 19.28 9.54
N ILE A 122 -7.31 19.39 8.71
CA ILE A 122 -8.65 18.93 9.08
C ILE A 122 -8.65 17.41 9.31
N ARG A 123 -9.51 16.95 10.19
CA ARG A 123 -9.71 15.52 10.37
C ARG A 123 -10.48 14.93 9.21
N ALA A 124 -10.01 13.82 8.64
CA ALA A 124 -10.72 13.09 7.60
C ALA A 124 -12.12 12.68 8.09
N PRO A 125 -13.15 12.74 7.22
CA PRO A 125 -14.52 12.30 7.56
C PRO A 125 -14.58 10.85 8.06
N ARG A 126 -13.64 9.99 7.58
CA ARG A 126 -13.47 8.61 8.01
C ARG A 126 -12.02 8.41 8.43
N THR A 127 -11.82 8.20 9.73
CA THR A 127 -10.48 7.90 10.25
C THR A 127 -10.07 6.46 9.97
N LEU A 128 -8.78 6.21 9.96
CA LEU A 128 -8.18 4.91 9.74
C LEU A 128 -7.55 4.39 11.05
N GLN A 129 -7.57 3.06 11.21
CA GLN A 129 -6.76 2.39 12.22
C GLN A 129 -5.30 2.33 11.77
N SER A 130 -4.35 2.11 12.70
CA SER A 130 -2.92 2.07 12.37
C SER A 130 -2.61 1.06 11.26
N TYR A 131 -3.15 -0.15 11.32
CA TYR A 131 -2.93 -1.17 10.29
C TYR A 131 -3.54 -0.79 8.93
N GLU A 132 -4.59 0.01 8.89
CA GLU A 132 -5.17 0.54 7.64
C GLU A 132 -4.29 1.63 7.03
N ILE A 133 -3.70 2.48 7.86
CA ILE A 133 -2.71 3.47 7.44
C ILE A 133 -1.48 2.77 6.86
N ASP A 134 -1.01 1.71 7.53
CA ASP A 134 0.10 0.88 7.06
C ASP A 134 -0.21 0.24 5.71
N ALA A 135 -1.39 -0.35 5.55
CA ALA A 135 -1.81 -0.97 4.29
C ALA A 135 -1.86 0.04 3.12
N VAL A 136 -2.39 1.26 3.35
CA VAL A 136 -2.39 2.31 2.31
C VAL A 136 -0.97 2.78 1.99
N ALA A 137 -0.11 2.92 2.99
CA ALA A 137 1.30 3.28 2.77
C ALA A 137 2.03 2.21 1.94
N ASP A 138 1.79 0.92 2.20
CA ASP A 138 2.33 -0.19 1.43
C ASP A 138 1.81 -0.19 -0.01
N TYR A 139 0.52 0.06 -0.22
CA TYR A 139 -0.07 0.21 -1.55
C TYR A 139 0.59 1.36 -2.33
N VAL A 140 0.71 2.55 -1.74
CA VAL A 140 1.37 3.69 -2.38
C VAL A 140 2.83 3.38 -2.70
N ALA A 141 3.57 2.80 -1.76
CA ALA A 141 4.99 2.51 -1.93
C ALA A 141 5.27 1.43 -2.98
N THR A 142 4.36 0.46 -3.16
CA THR A 142 4.59 -0.70 -4.02
C THR A 142 3.89 -0.62 -5.38
N LYS A 143 2.76 0.09 -5.47
CA LYS A 143 1.93 0.13 -6.68
C LYS A 143 1.89 1.49 -7.37
N ILE A 144 2.07 2.57 -6.62
CA ILE A 144 1.95 3.93 -7.16
C ILE A 144 3.32 4.57 -7.37
N LYS A 145 4.13 4.64 -6.32
CA LYS A 145 5.46 5.25 -6.39
C LYS A 145 6.34 4.58 -7.44
N GLY A 146 6.90 5.38 -8.35
CA GLY A 146 7.81 4.90 -9.38
C GLY A 146 7.14 4.12 -10.51
N ALA A 147 5.80 4.06 -10.57
CA ALA A 147 5.07 3.31 -11.59
C ALA A 147 5.15 3.95 -13.00
N GLY A 148 5.83 5.09 -13.14
CA GLY A 148 5.96 5.80 -14.42
C GLY A 148 4.63 6.36 -14.96
N PRO A 149 4.51 6.65 -16.26
CA PRO A 149 3.27 7.10 -16.87
C PRO A 149 2.13 6.09 -16.69
N VAL A 150 0.90 6.60 -16.58
CA VAL A 150 -0.28 5.75 -16.47
C VAL A 150 -0.50 4.97 -17.76
N THR A 151 -0.81 3.69 -17.65
CA THR A 151 -1.08 2.81 -18.79
C THR A 151 -2.53 2.33 -18.81
N ARG A 152 -3.01 1.92 -19.99
CA ARG A 152 -4.33 1.32 -20.17
C ARG A 152 -4.50 0.05 -19.33
N ALA A 153 -3.47 -0.80 -19.26
CA ALA A 153 -3.50 -2.00 -18.43
C ALA A 153 -3.73 -1.69 -16.94
N GLN A 154 -3.07 -0.65 -16.40
CA GLN A 154 -3.28 -0.22 -15.02
C GLN A 154 -4.70 0.33 -14.80
N CYS A 155 -5.26 1.02 -15.81
CA CYS A 155 -6.63 1.51 -15.74
C CYS A 155 -7.64 0.34 -15.68
N ILE A 156 -7.49 -0.65 -16.55
CA ILE A 156 -8.34 -1.85 -16.57
C ILE A 156 -8.20 -2.63 -15.25
N GLU A 157 -6.98 -2.81 -14.74
CA GLU A 157 -6.74 -3.47 -13.44
C GLU A 157 -7.46 -2.74 -12.29
N PHE A 158 -7.43 -1.41 -12.29
CA PHE A 158 -8.03 -0.62 -11.22
C PHE A 158 -9.56 -0.63 -11.26
N PHE A 159 -10.17 -0.47 -12.43
CA PHE A 159 -11.62 -0.42 -12.57
C PHE A 159 -12.26 -1.81 -12.71
N GLY A 160 -11.47 -2.83 -13.04
CA GLY A 160 -11.94 -4.22 -13.20
C GLY A 160 -12.60 -4.48 -14.56
N GLU A 161 -12.61 -3.50 -15.45
CA GLU A 161 -13.19 -3.59 -16.78
C GLU A 161 -12.53 -2.61 -17.76
N GLU A 162 -12.68 -2.88 -19.04
CA GLU A 162 -12.24 -1.99 -20.12
C GLU A 162 -13.34 -0.98 -20.43
N GLY A 163 -13.22 0.23 -19.88
CA GLY A 163 -14.15 1.34 -20.11
C GLY A 163 -13.56 2.42 -21.00
N ALA A 164 -14.42 3.31 -21.51
CA ALA A 164 -14.01 4.44 -22.35
C ALA A 164 -12.98 5.35 -21.67
N GLU A 165 -12.98 5.43 -20.33
CA GLU A 165 -11.98 6.16 -19.55
C GLU A 165 -10.58 5.55 -19.66
N CYS A 166 -10.44 4.27 -20.00
CA CYS A 166 -9.15 3.60 -20.18
C CYS A 166 -8.57 3.77 -21.59
N GLU A 167 -9.39 4.06 -22.58
CA GLU A 167 -8.97 4.23 -23.99
C GLU A 167 -7.99 5.40 -24.19
N LYS A 168 -8.08 6.43 -23.33
CA LYS A 168 -7.19 7.60 -23.38
C LYS A 168 -5.74 7.32 -22.95
N TYR A 169 -5.49 6.18 -22.31
CA TYR A 169 -4.16 5.82 -21.82
C TYR A 169 -3.43 4.93 -22.84
N PRO A 170 -2.09 5.08 -22.99
CA PRO A 170 -1.31 4.24 -23.87
C PRO A 170 -1.32 2.79 -23.38
N GLU A 171 -1.21 1.85 -24.31
CA GLU A 171 -1.13 0.40 -24.00
C GLU A 171 0.08 0.07 -23.12
N ARG A 172 1.17 0.79 -23.31
CA ARG A 172 2.43 0.57 -22.61
C ARG A 172 3.08 1.90 -22.22
N SER A 173 3.78 1.94 -21.09
CA SER A 173 4.56 3.15 -20.75
C SER A 173 5.68 3.34 -21.78
N GLU A 174 5.78 4.51 -22.37
CA GLU A 174 6.83 4.85 -23.36
C GLU A 174 8.26 4.83 -22.76
N ALA A 175 8.38 4.70 -21.43
CA ALA A 175 9.67 4.65 -20.74
C ALA A 175 10.54 3.42 -21.06
N THR A 176 10.03 2.44 -21.81
CA THR A 176 10.75 1.20 -22.13
C THR A 176 11.45 1.25 -23.53
N GLN A 177 11.44 2.42 -24.22
CA GLN A 177 12.00 2.55 -25.57
C GLN A 177 13.27 3.42 -25.65
N LYS A 178 14.07 3.50 -24.59
CA LYS A 178 15.40 4.12 -24.66
C LYS A 178 16.49 3.19 -24.17
#